data_77385740a1f7b0bcddbc021c5fa66f54
#
_entry.id   77385740a1f7b0bcddbc021c5fa66f54
#
_cell.length_a   1.000
_cell.length_b   1.000
_cell.length_c   1.000
_cell.angle_alpha   90.00
_cell.angle_beta   90.00
_cell.angle_gamma   90.00
#
_symmetry.space_group_name_H-M   'P 1'
#
loop_
_entity.id
_entity.type
_entity.pdbx_description
1 polymer ?
#
loop_
_entity_poly.entity_id
_entity_poly.type
_entity_poly.pdbx_seq_one_letter_code
_entity_poly.pdbx_strand_id
1 'polypeptide(L)'
;MPDIYSHQKASRNVRQFTIEPYNIFSQQEINKMESAVLNMAEYSRDVNRIIVVKNALNVFLTTLDNSHHGCEAISELESNLQNYIVKFDTYKNHWEKKIGLINNQEKKAKFKKIFEDATHNAFDTSNGFALTCCFRDYIIHGSNLIDNFQTNLSSSNVMASRDKLLKDWKWNQTKTKLISSQPEFINLRNVAIESFEALSDIHSQLINARITDIIGDCKYLLMQYEKIKVPEKYLPVWHIVEKQDIDAVIIDTIDGKQQQSPKGLSMNMLPVNWKQYQGVYEYWKRIN
;
A
#
# COMPACT_ATOMS: atom_id res chain seq x y z
N MET A 1 -32.10 -7.58 18.86
CA MET A 1 -30.81 -8.25 18.58
C MET A 1 -30.49 -8.00 17.12
N PRO A 2 -29.31 -7.49 16.80
CA PRO A 2 -28.92 -7.38 15.40
C PRO A 2 -28.65 -8.75 14.82
N ASP A 3 -29.20 -8.99 13.64
CA ASP A 3 -28.99 -10.22 12.86
C ASP A 3 -27.91 -9.99 11.80
N ILE A 4 -27.05 -10.98 11.58
CA ILE A 4 -26.03 -10.94 10.54
C ILE A 4 -26.55 -11.72 9.33
N TYR A 5 -26.52 -11.07 8.19
CA TYR A 5 -27.00 -11.63 6.94
C TYR A 5 -25.85 -11.88 5.97
N SER A 6 -25.91 -12.97 5.27
CA SER A 6 -24.95 -13.30 4.25
C SER A 6 -25.62 -13.99 3.07
N HIS A 7 -25.86 -13.33 1.96
CA HIS A 7 -25.92 -13.98 0.65
C HIS A 7 -26.03 -12.96 -0.47
N GLN A 8 -25.13 -13.04 -1.41
CA GLN A 8 -25.29 -12.44 -2.72
C GLN A 8 -25.37 -13.56 -3.75
N LYS A 9 -26.53 -13.76 -4.36
CA LYS A 9 -26.68 -14.60 -5.53
C LYS A 9 -26.74 -13.70 -6.74
N ALA A 10 -25.62 -13.56 -7.44
CA ALA A 10 -25.60 -12.85 -8.71
C ALA A 10 -26.00 -13.84 -9.83
N SER A 11 -27.20 -13.74 -10.37
CA SER A 11 -27.49 -14.28 -11.68
C SER A 11 -27.11 -13.26 -12.73
N ARG A 12 -26.59 -13.69 -13.88
CA ARG A 12 -26.05 -12.80 -14.94
C ARG A 12 -27.07 -11.79 -15.51
N ASN A 13 -28.35 -11.95 -15.26
CA ASN A 13 -29.41 -11.14 -15.86
C ASN A 13 -30.35 -10.45 -14.86
N VAL A 14 -30.18 -10.66 -13.57
CA VAL A 14 -31.02 -10.05 -12.55
C VAL A 14 -30.13 -9.59 -11.40
N ARG A 15 -30.05 -8.27 -11.18
CA ARG A 15 -29.38 -7.71 -10.01
C ARG A 15 -30.28 -7.80 -8.77
N GLN A 16 -30.69 -9.01 -8.46
CA GLN A 16 -31.50 -9.28 -7.29
C GLN A 16 -30.59 -9.82 -6.20
N PHE A 17 -30.54 -9.15 -5.06
CA PHE A 17 -29.81 -9.58 -3.88
C PHE A 17 -30.83 -10.11 -2.89
N THR A 18 -30.71 -11.37 -2.51
CA THR A 18 -31.47 -11.93 -1.40
C THR A 18 -30.55 -11.99 -0.19
N ILE A 19 -30.91 -11.31 0.88
CA ILE A 19 -30.22 -11.34 2.15
C ILE A 19 -31.00 -12.30 3.05
N GLU A 20 -30.38 -13.42 3.40
CA GLU A 20 -30.98 -14.41 4.31
C GLU A 20 -30.22 -14.39 5.64
N PRO A 21 -30.92 -14.40 6.79
CA PRO A 21 -30.28 -14.52 8.08
C PRO A 21 -29.57 -15.88 8.16
N TYR A 22 -28.28 -15.88 8.44
CA TYR A 22 -27.50 -17.09 8.49
C TYR A 22 -27.13 -17.52 9.91
N ASN A 23 -26.87 -16.56 10.78
CA ASN A 23 -26.53 -16.84 12.18
C ASN A 23 -26.79 -15.62 13.07
N ILE A 24 -27.07 -15.85 14.31
CA ILE A 24 -27.29 -14.81 15.34
C ILE A 24 -26.01 -14.74 16.17
N PHE A 25 -25.36 -13.60 16.15
CA PHE A 25 -24.23 -13.28 17.00
C PHE A 25 -24.65 -12.28 18.07
N SER A 26 -24.03 -12.35 19.23
CA SER A 26 -24.19 -11.31 20.23
C SER A 26 -23.62 -9.98 19.75
N GLN A 27 -24.10 -8.85 20.24
CA GLN A 27 -23.57 -7.53 19.92
C GLN A 27 -22.05 -7.43 20.19
N GLN A 28 -21.59 -8.10 21.25
CA GLN A 28 -20.17 -8.12 21.58
C GLN A 28 -19.33 -8.85 20.51
N GLU A 29 -19.82 -9.97 19.99
CA GLU A 29 -19.15 -10.70 18.90
C GLU A 29 -19.14 -9.87 17.62
N ILE A 30 -20.23 -9.20 17.30
CA ILE A 30 -20.33 -8.30 16.14
C ILE A 30 -19.31 -7.18 16.24
N ASN A 31 -19.29 -6.44 17.33
CA ASN A 31 -18.34 -5.34 17.52
C ASN A 31 -16.87 -5.81 17.42
N LYS A 32 -16.59 -7.02 17.93
CA LYS A 32 -15.27 -7.61 17.82
C LYS A 32 -14.93 -8.00 16.39
N MET A 33 -15.87 -8.57 15.64
CA MET A 33 -15.68 -8.91 14.23
C MET A 33 -15.44 -7.65 13.37
N GLU A 34 -16.23 -6.59 13.59
CA GLU A 34 -16.05 -5.33 12.89
C GLU A 34 -14.65 -4.73 13.13
N SER A 35 -14.23 -4.69 14.39
CA SER A 35 -12.88 -4.22 14.74
C SER A 35 -11.81 -5.06 14.06
N ALA A 36 -11.94 -6.39 14.07
CA ALA A 36 -10.99 -7.28 13.41
C ALA A 36 -10.96 -7.09 11.89
N VAL A 37 -12.11 -6.92 11.23
CA VAL A 37 -12.19 -6.65 9.79
C VAL A 37 -11.52 -5.31 9.45
N LEU A 38 -11.74 -4.27 10.23
CA LEU A 38 -11.10 -2.96 10.03
C LEU A 38 -9.58 -3.05 10.18
N ASN A 39 -9.08 -3.78 11.18
CA ASN A 39 -7.65 -4.01 11.38
C ASN A 39 -7.03 -4.79 10.22
N MET A 40 -7.72 -5.82 9.71
CA MET A 40 -7.28 -6.59 8.54
C MET A 40 -7.28 -5.75 7.25
N ALA A 41 -8.28 -4.90 7.06
CA ALA A 41 -8.35 -3.98 5.92
C ALA A 41 -7.22 -2.94 5.97
N GLU A 42 -6.88 -2.46 7.16
CA GLU A 42 -5.76 -1.55 7.36
C GLU A 42 -4.42 -2.23 7.07
N TYR A 43 -4.22 -3.46 7.57
CA TYR A 43 -3.05 -4.26 7.27
C TYR A 43 -2.89 -4.49 5.75
N SER A 44 -3.96 -4.82 5.06
CA SER A 44 -3.96 -5.00 3.60
C SER A 44 -3.55 -3.73 2.85
N ARG A 45 -3.99 -2.57 3.32
CA ARG A 45 -3.55 -1.27 2.75
C ARG A 45 -2.07 -1.04 2.99
N ASP A 46 -1.54 -1.42 4.17
CA ASP A 46 -0.12 -1.33 4.47
C ASP A 46 0.70 -2.21 3.53
N VAL A 47 0.33 -3.49 3.37
CA VAL A 47 0.99 -4.45 2.45
C VAL A 47 1.03 -3.93 1.01
N ASN A 48 -0.07 -3.36 0.53
CA ASN A 48 -0.18 -2.89 -0.85
C ASN A 48 0.51 -1.55 -1.10
N ARG A 49 0.94 -0.84 -0.09
CA ARG A 49 1.51 0.51 -0.23
C ARG A 49 2.79 0.55 -1.04
N ILE A 50 3.64 -0.45 -0.91
CA ILE A 50 4.89 -0.57 -1.68
C ILE A 50 4.64 -0.70 -3.19
N ILE A 51 3.47 -1.24 -3.58
CA ILE A 51 3.10 -1.43 -5.00
C ILE A 51 3.03 -0.09 -5.73
N VAL A 52 2.60 0.97 -5.06
CA VAL A 52 2.54 2.32 -5.67
C VAL A 52 3.94 2.80 -6.06
N VAL A 53 4.94 2.58 -5.20
CA VAL A 53 6.34 2.93 -5.48
C VAL A 53 6.90 2.04 -6.59
N LYS A 54 6.63 0.72 -6.54
CA LYS A 54 7.03 -0.23 -7.59
C LYS A 54 6.47 0.15 -8.96
N ASN A 55 5.19 0.54 -9.01
CA ASN A 55 4.57 0.95 -10.27
C ASN A 55 5.23 2.22 -10.84
N ALA A 56 5.55 3.21 -10.00
CA ALA A 56 6.26 4.41 -10.43
C ALA A 56 7.68 4.08 -10.95
N LEU A 57 8.41 3.19 -10.26
CA LEU A 57 9.70 2.68 -10.75
C LEU A 57 9.55 1.98 -12.11
N ASN A 58 8.58 1.08 -12.25
CA ASN A 58 8.34 0.36 -13.49
C ASN A 58 8.03 1.31 -14.66
N VAL A 59 7.23 2.36 -14.43
CA VAL A 59 6.95 3.38 -15.45
C VAL A 59 8.25 4.06 -15.88
N PHE A 60 9.06 4.51 -14.92
CA PHE A 60 10.37 5.13 -15.24
C PHE A 60 11.27 4.19 -16.06
N LEU A 61 11.44 2.93 -15.62
CA LEU A 61 12.30 1.96 -16.30
C LEU A 61 11.77 1.60 -17.69
N THR A 62 10.45 1.40 -17.83
CA THR A 62 9.83 1.11 -19.14
C THR A 62 9.97 2.28 -20.11
N THR A 63 9.79 3.52 -19.65
CA THR A 63 10.03 4.71 -20.47
C THR A 63 11.50 4.78 -20.88
N LEU A 64 12.42 4.50 -19.97
CA LEU A 64 13.85 4.50 -20.25
C LEU A 64 14.23 3.44 -21.30
N ASP A 65 13.70 2.22 -21.19
CA ASP A 65 13.99 1.12 -22.11
C ASP A 65 13.39 1.36 -23.52
N ASN A 66 12.26 2.10 -23.60
CA ASN A 66 11.58 2.43 -24.86
C ASN A 66 12.05 3.77 -25.49
N SER A 67 12.89 4.55 -24.81
CA SER A 67 13.33 5.86 -25.28
C SER A 67 14.39 5.71 -26.39
N HIS A 68 13.99 6.03 -27.61
CA HIS A 68 14.84 5.95 -28.83
C HIS A 68 15.15 7.33 -29.43
N HIS A 69 15.63 8.29 -28.64
CA HIS A 69 16.07 9.63 -29.07
C HIS A 69 15.01 10.75 -29.15
N GLY A 70 15.32 11.87 -28.52
CA GLY A 70 14.69 13.18 -28.66
C GLY A 70 14.56 13.95 -27.35
N CYS A 71 14.46 15.28 -27.42
CA CYS A 71 14.28 16.14 -26.23
C CYS A 71 12.97 15.85 -25.50
N GLU A 72 11.92 15.41 -26.20
CA GLU A 72 10.64 15.02 -25.59
C GLU A 72 10.80 13.80 -24.67
N ALA A 73 11.61 12.81 -25.07
CA ALA A 73 11.91 11.64 -24.26
C ALA A 73 12.63 12.00 -22.95
N ILE A 74 13.52 12.98 -22.95
CA ILE A 74 14.22 13.43 -21.74
C ILE A 74 13.24 14.07 -20.76
N SER A 75 12.32 14.89 -21.24
CA SER A 75 11.30 15.54 -20.39
C SER A 75 10.37 14.52 -19.75
N GLU A 76 9.95 13.50 -20.50
CA GLU A 76 9.13 12.40 -19.98
C GLU A 76 9.90 11.56 -18.95
N LEU A 77 11.17 11.24 -19.24
CA LEU A 77 12.03 10.50 -18.32
C LEU A 77 12.25 11.27 -17.01
N GLU A 78 12.51 12.58 -17.10
CA GLU A 78 12.64 13.45 -15.94
C GLU A 78 11.35 13.42 -15.07
N SER A 79 10.19 13.58 -15.71
CA SER A 79 8.89 13.54 -15.04
C SER A 79 8.64 12.20 -14.34
N ASN A 80 8.95 11.08 -15.01
CA ASN A 80 8.74 9.75 -14.46
C ASN A 80 9.71 9.43 -13.31
N LEU A 81 10.97 9.88 -13.42
CA LEU A 81 11.96 9.76 -12.34
C LEU A 81 11.54 10.60 -11.13
N GLN A 82 11.13 11.85 -11.32
CA GLN A 82 10.62 12.71 -10.26
C GLN A 82 9.41 12.08 -9.59
N ASN A 83 8.46 11.53 -10.36
CA ASN A 83 7.31 10.82 -9.80
C ASN A 83 7.74 9.62 -8.94
N TYR A 84 8.73 8.83 -9.39
CA TYR A 84 9.28 7.75 -8.58
C TYR A 84 9.84 8.25 -7.24
N ILE A 85 10.70 9.27 -7.26
CA ILE A 85 11.33 9.84 -6.07
C ILE A 85 10.28 10.41 -5.10
N VAL A 86 9.25 11.08 -5.62
CA VAL A 86 8.13 11.59 -4.81
C VAL A 86 7.33 10.45 -4.17
N LYS A 87 7.06 9.35 -4.89
CA LYS A 87 6.38 8.18 -4.33
C LYS A 87 7.22 7.46 -3.29
N PHE A 88 8.53 7.37 -3.49
CA PHE A 88 9.48 6.86 -2.51
C PHE A 88 9.45 7.68 -1.21
N ASP A 89 9.52 8.99 -1.28
CA ASP A 89 9.45 9.88 -0.12
C ASP A 89 8.07 9.83 0.57
N THR A 90 6.99 9.84 -0.23
CA THR A 90 5.62 9.72 0.28
C THR A 90 5.42 8.42 1.07
N TYR A 91 6.05 7.31 0.65
CA TYR A 91 6.02 6.05 1.37
C TYR A 91 6.66 6.19 2.77
N LYS A 92 7.85 6.78 2.87
CA LYS A 92 8.53 7.00 4.14
C LYS A 92 7.71 7.88 5.08
N ASN A 93 7.28 9.06 4.58
CA ASN A 93 6.47 10.01 5.33
C ASN A 93 5.14 9.40 5.83
N HIS A 94 4.56 8.46 5.06
CA HIS A 94 3.37 7.75 5.50
C HIS A 94 3.64 6.91 6.75
N TRP A 95 4.73 6.14 6.77
CA TRP A 95 5.07 5.31 7.93
C TRP A 95 5.42 6.15 9.15
N GLU A 96 6.18 7.23 8.99
CA GLU A 96 6.46 8.18 10.08
C GLU A 96 5.17 8.72 10.70
N LYS A 97 4.26 9.21 9.86
CA LYS A 97 2.97 9.72 10.30
C LYS A 97 2.12 8.64 10.98
N LYS A 98 2.06 7.44 10.39
CA LYS A 98 1.31 6.31 10.94
C LYS A 98 1.82 5.90 12.31
N ILE A 99 3.13 5.77 12.46
CA ILE A 99 3.78 5.47 13.75
C ILE A 99 3.48 6.59 14.76
N GLY A 100 3.52 7.84 14.31
CA GLY A 100 3.17 8.99 15.15
C GLY A 100 1.77 8.92 15.76
N LEU A 101 0.80 8.33 15.04
CA LEU A 101 -0.59 8.19 15.44
C LEU A 101 -0.89 6.98 16.36
N ILE A 102 0.08 6.11 16.62
CA ILE A 102 -0.10 4.98 17.54
C ILE A 102 -0.26 5.49 18.98
N ASN A 103 -1.40 5.21 19.61
CA ASN A 103 -1.71 5.65 20.97
C ASN A 103 -0.94 4.86 22.04
N ASN A 104 -0.77 3.53 21.85
CA ASN A 104 -0.03 2.69 22.78
C ASN A 104 1.47 3.01 22.71
N GLN A 105 2.05 3.50 23.79
CA GLN A 105 3.43 3.99 23.82
C GLN A 105 4.48 2.91 23.58
N GLU A 106 4.28 1.71 24.13
CA GLU A 106 5.18 0.57 23.91
C GLU A 106 5.18 0.13 22.44
N LYS A 107 3.99 -0.03 21.86
CA LYS A 107 3.81 -0.33 20.45
C LYS A 107 4.42 0.75 19.57
N LYS A 108 4.18 2.02 19.88
CA LYS A 108 4.77 3.17 19.18
C LYS A 108 6.28 3.12 19.19
N ALA A 109 6.89 2.91 20.37
CA ALA A 109 8.33 2.82 20.52
C ALA A 109 8.91 1.65 19.71
N LYS A 110 8.27 0.47 19.75
CA LYS A 110 8.64 -0.70 18.95
C LYS A 110 8.67 -0.38 17.46
N PHE A 111 7.56 0.16 16.90
CA PHE A 111 7.48 0.46 15.46
C PHE A 111 8.44 1.58 15.06
N LYS A 112 8.56 2.61 15.90
CA LYS A 112 9.50 3.70 15.67
C LYS A 112 10.94 3.16 15.57
N LYS A 113 11.34 2.31 16.51
CA LYS A 113 12.67 1.69 16.51
C LYS A 113 12.90 0.86 15.23
N ILE A 114 11.94 -0.01 14.85
CA ILE A 114 12.07 -0.83 13.64
C ILE A 114 12.24 0.07 12.40
N PHE A 115 11.44 1.11 12.28
CA PHE A 115 11.50 2.03 11.14
C PHE A 115 12.80 2.82 11.09
N GLU A 116 13.23 3.39 12.23
CA GLU A 116 14.47 4.16 12.33
C GLU A 116 15.69 3.27 12.08
N ASP A 117 15.79 2.11 12.73
CA ASP A 117 16.90 1.18 12.52
C ASP A 117 16.99 0.73 11.06
N ALA A 118 15.85 0.37 10.44
CA ALA A 118 15.82 -0.07 9.05
C ALA A 118 16.17 1.05 8.06
N THR A 119 15.67 2.28 8.29
CA THR A 119 15.98 3.42 7.43
C THR A 119 17.41 3.90 7.58
N HIS A 120 17.98 3.91 8.80
CA HIS A 120 19.39 4.22 9.03
C HIS A 120 20.29 3.17 8.36
N ASN A 121 20.01 1.87 8.57
CA ASN A 121 20.76 0.82 7.93
C ASN A 121 20.71 0.94 6.39
N ALA A 122 19.53 1.19 5.81
CA ALA A 122 19.39 1.38 4.37
C ALA A 122 20.19 2.60 3.87
N PHE A 123 20.22 3.70 4.62
CA PHE A 123 21.00 4.88 4.28
C PHE A 123 22.51 4.60 4.32
N ASP A 124 22.97 3.81 5.28
CA ASP A 124 24.40 3.51 5.47
C ASP A 124 24.90 2.41 4.50
N THR A 125 24.03 1.49 4.06
CA THR A 125 24.44 0.31 3.28
C THR A 125 24.01 0.36 1.81
N SER A 126 23.00 1.14 1.44
CA SER A 126 22.52 1.29 0.07
C SER A 126 22.81 2.68 -0.47
N ASN A 127 23.77 2.76 -1.40
CA ASN A 127 24.11 4.01 -2.08
C ASN A 127 22.90 4.59 -2.82
N GLY A 128 22.12 3.74 -3.50
CA GLY A 128 20.91 4.15 -4.19
C GLY A 128 19.85 4.74 -3.27
N PHE A 129 19.64 4.16 -2.07
CA PHE A 129 18.71 4.70 -1.08
C PHE A 129 19.15 6.08 -0.57
N ALA A 130 20.43 6.21 -0.20
CA ALA A 130 20.99 7.45 0.30
C ALA A 130 20.94 8.57 -0.76
N LEU A 131 21.29 8.27 -2.01
CA LEU A 131 21.22 9.22 -3.13
C LEU A 131 19.76 9.62 -3.44
N THR A 132 18.80 8.68 -3.42
CA THR A 132 17.39 9.01 -3.64
C THR A 132 16.85 9.95 -2.57
N CYS A 133 17.29 9.79 -1.31
CA CYS A 133 16.97 10.77 -0.25
C CYS A 133 17.59 12.15 -0.50
N CYS A 134 18.77 12.23 -1.13
CA CYS A 134 19.36 13.49 -1.56
C CYS A 134 18.58 14.10 -2.73
N PHE A 135 18.35 13.32 -3.76
CA PHE A 135 17.67 13.80 -4.98
C PHE A 135 16.28 14.34 -4.73
N ARG A 136 15.55 13.78 -3.76
CA ARG A 136 14.26 14.33 -3.32
C ARG A 136 14.37 15.81 -2.96
N ASP A 137 15.37 16.20 -2.18
CA ASP A 137 15.53 17.59 -1.77
C ASP A 137 15.88 18.48 -2.98
N TYR A 138 16.71 17.96 -3.91
CA TYR A 138 17.10 18.67 -5.11
C TYR A 138 15.93 18.94 -6.06
N ILE A 139 15.10 17.94 -6.35
CA ILE A 139 13.98 18.08 -7.28
C ILE A 139 12.84 18.95 -6.74
N ILE A 140 12.60 18.96 -5.41
CA ILE A 140 11.57 19.80 -4.79
C ILE A 140 11.82 21.29 -5.07
N HIS A 141 13.07 21.68 -5.23
CA HIS A 141 13.46 23.05 -5.54
C HIS A 141 13.49 23.37 -7.04
N GLY A 142 12.93 22.47 -7.87
CA GLY A 142 12.66 22.70 -9.30
C GLY A 142 13.85 22.48 -10.23
N SER A 143 14.86 21.73 -9.79
CA SER A 143 16.02 21.41 -10.64
C SER A 143 15.84 20.07 -11.32
N ASN A 144 16.18 19.99 -12.61
CA ASN A 144 16.21 18.74 -13.36
C ASN A 144 17.42 17.90 -12.95
N LEU A 145 17.20 16.60 -12.80
CA LEU A 145 18.20 15.66 -12.34
C LEU A 145 18.97 15.01 -13.50
N ILE A 146 18.33 14.86 -14.67
CA ILE A 146 18.93 14.23 -15.85
C ILE A 146 19.79 15.25 -16.61
N ASP A 147 21.09 14.98 -16.66
CA ASP A 147 22.05 15.81 -17.38
C ASP A 147 22.59 15.16 -18.67
N ASN A 148 22.59 13.82 -18.71
CA ASN A 148 23.09 13.07 -19.84
C ASN A 148 22.22 11.83 -20.08
N PHE A 149 22.04 11.49 -21.34
CA PHE A 149 21.35 10.30 -21.81
C PHE A 149 22.28 9.47 -22.69
N GLN A 150 22.52 8.24 -22.28
CA GLN A 150 23.41 7.31 -23.00
C GLN A 150 22.60 6.10 -23.47
N THR A 151 22.64 5.84 -24.77
CA THR A 151 22.04 4.63 -25.35
C THR A 151 23.13 3.79 -26.01
N ASN A 152 23.00 2.48 -25.81
CA ASN A 152 23.72 1.50 -26.62
C ASN A 152 22.68 0.49 -27.17
N LEU A 153 23.13 -0.50 -27.94
CA LEU A 153 22.26 -1.48 -28.60
C LEU A 153 21.43 -2.34 -27.61
N SER A 154 21.80 -2.37 -26.34
CA SER A 154 21.19 -3.25 -25.34
C SER A 154 20.55 -2.52 -24.15
N SER A 155 20.86 -1.25 -23.94
CA SER A 155 20.34 -0.52 -22.76
C SER A 155 20.39 1.00 -22.96
N SER A 156 19.43 1.67 -22.35
CA SER A 156 19.42 3.13 -22.18
C SER A 156 19.69 3.48 -20.72
N ASN A 157 20.51 4.49 -20.51
CA ASN A 157 20.86 5.00 -19.20
C ASN A 157 20.70 6.52 -19.14
N VAL A 158 20.26 7.02 -18.02
CA VAL A 158 20.20 8.45 -17.70
C VAL A 158 21.14 8.74 -16.54
N MET A 159 21.84 9.86 -16.64
CA MET A 159 22.91 10.24 -15.73
C MET A 159 22.66 11.60 -15.11
N ALA A 160 22.97 11.74 -13.83
CA ALA A 160 23.12 13.03 -13.17
C ALA A 160 24.61 13.40 -13.07
N SER A 161 24.94 14.67 -13.30
CA SER A 161 26.29 15.16 -13.08
C SER A 161 26.53 15.46 -11.60
N ARG A 162 27.52 14.77 -11.01
CA ARG A 162 27.97 15.02 -9.64
C ARG A 162 28.33 16.48 -9.42
N ASP A 163 29.11 17.05 -10.32
CA ASP A 163 29.65 18.40 -10.18
C ASP A 163 28.55 19.46 -10.27
N LYS A 164 27.55 19.23 -11.14
CA LYS A 164 26.35 20.08 -11.20
C LYS A 164 25.54 19.99 -9.91
N LEU A 165 25.30 18.80 -9.38
CA LEU A 165 24.60 18.61 -8.10
C LEU A 165 25.28 19.36 -6.96
N LEU A 166 26.61 19.32 -6.90
CA LEU A 166 27.40 20.01 -5.87
C LEU A 166 27.38 21.53 -6.04
N LYS A 167 27.33 22.02 -7.29
CA LYS A 167 27.29 23.44 -7.61
C LYS A 167 25.94 24.08 -7.42
N ASP A 168 24.88 23.40 -7.87
CA ASP A 168 23.54 23.98 -7.98
C ASP A 168 22.75 23.94 -6.66
N TRP A 169 23.21 23.13 -5.69
CA TRP A 169 22.50 22.97 -4.43
C TRP A 169 23.43 22.97 -3.21
N LYS A 170 22.99 23.66 -2.15
CA LYS A 170 23.74 23.70 -0.89
C LYS A 170 23.38 22.49 -0.02
N TRP A 171 24.17 21.45 -0.09
CA TRP A 171 24.05 20.24 0.71
C TRP A 171 24.58 20.43 2.14
N ASN A 172 24.04 19.68 3.10
CA ASN A 172 24.69 19.53 4.41
C ASN A 172 25.98 18.68 4.25
N GLN A 173 26.82 18.69 5.28
CA GLN A 173 28.14 18.04 5.24
C GLN A 173 28.07 16.54 4.88
N THR A 174 27.09 15.79 5.43
CA THR A 174 26.91 14.35 5.16
C THR A 174 26.56 14.11 3.71
N LYS A 175 25.57 14.84 3.17
CA LYS A 175 25.14 14.70 1.77
C LYS A 175 26.22 15.19 0.81
N THR A 176 26.95 16.24 1.14
CA THR A 176 28.10 16.70 0.35
C THR A 176 29.14 15.58 0.23
N LYS A 177 29.53 14.95 1.33
CA LYS A 177 30.48 13.83 1.30
C LYS A 177 29.97 12.66 0.47
N LEU A 178 28.70 12.28 0.63
CA LEU A 178 28.07 11.21 -0.17
C LEU A 178 28.11 11.52 -1.66
N ILE A 179 27.69 12.71 -2.07
CA ILE A 179 27.67 13.10 -3.49
C ILE A 179 29.09 13.23 -4.04
N SER A 180 30.03 13.83 -3.27
CA SER A 180 31.43 13.97 -3.69
C SER A 180 32.16 12.64 -3.87
N SER A 181 31.73 11.58 -3.21
CA SER A 181 32.29 10.22 -3.35
C SER A 181 31.78 9.49 -4.60
N GLN A 182 30.76 10.03 -5.29
CA GLN A 182 30.21 9.40 -6.48
C GLN A 182 31.10 9.61 -7.72
N PRO A 183 30.99 8.76 -8.76
CA PRO A 183 31.59 9.02 -10.05
C PRO A 183 31.06 10.34 -10.65
N GLU A 184 31.77 10.87 -11.63
CA GLU A 184 31.40 12.13 -12.31
C GLU A 184 29.96 12.09 -12.85
N PHE A 185 29.55 10.95 -13.39
CA PHE A 185 28.20 10.68 -13.86
C PHE A 185 27.56 9.57 -13.04
N ILE A 186 26.47 9.89 -12.35
CA ILE A 186 25.71 8.99 -11.49
C ILE A 186 24.63 8.33 -12.33
N ASN A 187 24.63 7.00 -12.42
CA ASN A 187 23.60 6.24 -13.15
C ASN A 187 22.29 6.21 -12.37
N LEU A 188 21.30 6.96 -12.85
CA LEU A 188 20.00 7.12 -12.19
C LEU A 188 19.13 5.86 -12.28
N ARG A 189 19.33 4.99 -13.29
CA ARG A 189 18.69 3.69 -13.37
C ARG A 189 19.10 2.80 -12.18
N ASN A 190 20.38 2.69 -11.94
CA ASN A 190 20.90 1.86 -10.84
C ASN A 190 20.47 2.43 -9.49
N VAL A 191 20.56 3.75 -9.32
CA VAL A 191 20.09 4.43 -8.08
C VAL A 191 18.63 4.12 -7.81
N ALA A 192 17.75 4.18 -8.81
CA ALA A 192 16.34 3.90 -8.64
C ALA A 192 16.07 2.43 -8.26
N ILE A 193 16.76 1.48 -8.90
CA ILE A 193 16.62 0.05 -8.60
C ILE A 193 17.11 -0.25 -7.18
N GLU A 194 18.32 0.13 -6.82
CA GLU A 194 18.90 -0.09 -5.49
C GLU A 194 18.07 0.56 -4.38
N SER A 195 17.55 1.76 -4.62
CA SER A 195 16.72 2.45 -3.63
C SER A 195 15.39 1.74 -3.41
N PHE A 196 14.79 1.16 -4.45
CA PHE A 196 13.57 0.38 -4.31
C PHE A 196 13.81 -0.96 -3.59
N GLU A 197 14.92 -1.63 -3.84
CA GLU A 197 15.32 -2.85 -3.14
C GLU A 197 15.46 -2.58 -1.64
N ALA A 198 16.22 -1.55 -1.26
CA ALA A 198 16.36 -1.15 0.14
C ALA A 198 15.02 -0.75 0.79
N LEU A 199 14.14 -0.04 0.05
CA LEU A 199 12.81 0.31 0.53
C LEU A 199 11.93 -0.93 0.72
N SER A 200 12.08 -1.95 -0.13
CA SER A 200 11.36 -3.22 -0.03
C SER A 200 11.76 -4.02 1.20
N ASP A 201 13.03 -3.95 1.59
CA ASP A 201 13.52 -4.56 2.83
C ASP A 201 12.96 -3.87 4.07
N ILE A 202 12.93 -2.53 4.08
CA ILE A 202 12.27 -1.74 5.13
C ILE A 202 10.78 -2.12 5.21
N HIS A 203 10.10 -2.21 4.05
CA HIS A 203 8.70 -2.61 3.99
C HIS A 203 8.47 -3.98 4.61
N SER A 204 9.30 -4.96 4.25
CA SER A 204 9.20 -6.34 4.76
C SER A 204 9.32 -6.39 6.27
N GLN A 205 10.26 -5.65 6.86
CA GLN A 205 10.43 -5.58 8.32
C GLN A 205 9.19 -4.97 9.02
N LEU A 206 8.64 -3.89 8.46
CA LEU A 206 7.44 -3.24 9.01
C LEU A 206 6.20 -4.13 8.91
N ILE A 207 6.00 -4.82 7.77
CA ILE A 207 4.87 -5.72 7.57
C ILE A 207 4.98 -6.96 8.47
N ASN A 208 6.18 -7.50 8.66
CA ASN A 208 6.41 -8.60 9.59
C ASN A 208 6.12 -8.21 11.05
N ALA A 209 6.46 -6.99 11.44
CA ALA A 209 6.09 -6.46 12.75
C ALA A 209 4.56 -6.27 12.87
N ARG A 210 3.89 -5.79 11.81
CA ARG A 210 2.43 -5.60 11.77
C ARG A 210 1.65 -6.90 11.84
N ILE A 211 2.11 -7.97 11.14
CA ILE A 211 1.39 -9.26 11.15
C ILE A 211 1.30 -9.84 12.56
N THR A 212 2.32 -9.66 13.38
CA THR A 212 2.32 -10.10 14.78
C THR A 212 1.19 -9.44 15.58
N ASP A 213 0.86 -8.18 15.26
CA ASP A 213 -0.19 -7.44 15.96
C ASP A 213 -1.60 -7.87 15.56
N ILE A 214 -1.79 -8.26 14.28
CA ILE A 214 -3.13 -8.54 13.73
C ILE A 214 -3.47 -10.03 13.67
N ILE A 215 -2.51 -10.91 14.00
CA ILE A 215 -2.73 -12.37 13.86
C ILE A 215 -3.86 -12.89 14.75
N GLY A 216 -4.07 -12.26 15.92
CA GLY A 216 -5.20 -12.56 16.80
C GLY A 216 -6.55 -12.28 16.14
N ASP A 217 -6.66 -11.14 15.48
CA ASP A 217 -7.86 -10.74 14.71
C ASP A 217 -8.08 -11.69 13.53
N CYS A 218 -7.01 -12.03 12.80
CA CYS A 218 -7.05 -12.96 11.69
C CYS A 218 -7.58 -14.35 12.13
N LYS A 219 -7.00 -14.92 13.19
CA LYS A 219 -7.45 -16.21 13.74
C LYS A 219 -8.90 -16.15 14.21
N TYR A 220 -9.28 -15.06 14.86
CA TYR A 220 -10.64 -14.89 15.33
C TYR A 220 -11.65 -14.87 14.18
N LEU A 221 -11.36 -14.11 13.10
CA LEU A 221 -12.22 -14.06 11.91
C LEU A 221 -12.32 -15.42 11.23
N LEU A 222 -11.22 -16.16 11.08
CA LEU A 222 -11.21 -17.50 10.48
C LEU A 222 -12.06 -18.47 11.31
N MET A 223 -11.95 -18.40 12.65
CA MET A 223 -12.80 -19.21 13.55
C MET A 223 -14.30 -18.87 13.40
N GLN A 224 -14.66 -17.59 13.27
CA GLN A 224 -16.06 -17.21 13.03
C GLN A 224 -16.54 -17.71 11.66
N TYR A 225 -15.70 -17.65 10.63
CA TYR A 225 -16.00 -18.17 9.30
C TYR A 225 -16.32 -19.68 9.33
N GLU A 226 -15.51 -20.47 10.04
CA GLU A 226 -15.75 -21.91 10.20
C GLU A 226 -17.08 -22.22 10.90
N LYS A 227 -17.47 -21.41 11.89
CA LYS A 227 -18.77 -21.55 12.56
C LYS A 227 -19.95 -21.30 11.61
N ILE A 228 -19.81 -20.33 10.72
CA ILE A 228 -20.89 -19.95 9.79
C ILE A 228 -21.07 -21.01 8.69
N LYS A 229 -20.05 -21.79 8.34
CA LYS A 229 -20.06 -22.82 7.28
C LYS A 229 -20.65 -22.34 5.95
N VAL A 230 -20.32 -21.11 5.55
CA VAL A 230 -20.82 -20.52 4.30
C VAL A 230 -20.33 -21.34 3.11
N PRO A 231 -21.20 -21.82 2.21
CA PRO A 231 -20.79 -22.51 1.00
C PRO A 231 -19.89 -21.61 0.14
N GLU A 232 -18.83 -22.18 -0.50
CA GLU A 232 -17.83 -21.43 -1.31
C GLU A 232 -18.43 -20.53 -2.40
N LYS A 233 -19.63 -20.86 -2.88
CA LYS A 233 -20.34 -20.09 -3.94
C LYS A 233 -20.93 -18.76 -3.45
N TYR A 234 -20.91 -18.49 -2.13
CA TYR A 234 -21.45 -17.28 -1.55
C TYR A 234 -20.30 -16.42 -0.96
N LEU A 235 -20.36 -15.13 -1.20
CA LEU A 235 -19.48 -14.18 -0.53
C LEU A 235 -20.15 -13.75 0.76
N PRO A 236 -19.61 -14.08 1.94
CA PRO A 236 -20.16 -13.59 3.18
C PRO A 236 -19.99 -12.06 3.26
N VAL A 237 -21.08 -11.39 3.54
CA VAL A 237 -21.09 -9.95 3.85
C VAL A 237 -21.59 -9.78 5.27
N TRP A 238 -20.87 -8.98 6.04
CA TRP A 238 -21.33 -8.58 7.36
C TRP A 238 -22.31 -7.42 7.23
N HIS A 239 -23.50 -7.62 7.70
CA HIS A 239 -24.50 -6.58 7.72
C HIS A 239 -25.15 -6.54 9.10
N ILE A 240 -25.13 -5.38 9.73
CA ILE A 240 -25.87 -5.13 10.97
C ILE A 240 -27.16 -4.42 10.59
N VAL A 241 -28.28 -5.10 10.74
CA VAL A 241 -29.61 -4.52 10.54
C VAL A 241 -30.36 -4.57 11.85
N GLU A 242 -30.97 -3.47 12.24
CA GLU A 242 -31.95 -3.51 13.32
C GLU A 242 -33.15 -4.33 12.86
N LYS A 243 -33.66 -5.20 13.76
CA LYS A 243 -34.70 -6.20 13.47
C LYS A 243 -36.00 -5.63 12.89
N GLN A 244 -36.21 -4.32 13.04
CA GLN A 244 -37.38 -3.59 12.52
C GLN A 244 -37.33 -3.31 11.02
N ASP A 245 -36.13 -3.41 10.39
CA ASP A 245 -35.91 -2.99 9.01
C ASP A 245 -35.82 -4.16 8.02
N ILE A 246 -35.92 -5.40 8.51
CA ILE A 246 -35.66 -6.61 7.72
C ILE A 246 -36.72 -6.83 6.62
N ASP A 247 -37.97 -6.46 6.88
CA ASP A 247 -39.08 -6.67 5.95
C ASP A 247 -39.10 -5.66 4.77
N ALA A 248 -38.19 -4.70 4.78
CA ALA A 248 -38.21 -3.55 3.88
C ALA A 248 -37.10 -3.51 2.82
N VAL A 249 -36.17 -4.47 2.80
CA VAL A 249 -35.03 -4.44 1.86
C VAL A 249 -35.33 -5.30 0.64
N ILE A 250 -36.17 -4.82 -0.26
CA ILE A 250 -36.25 -5.28 -1.64
C ILE A 250 -35.54 -4.26 -2.50
N ILE A 251 -34.37 -4.62 -3.04
CA ILE A 251 -33.70 -3.81 -4.03
C ILE A 251 -34.08 -4.37 -5.40
N ASP A 252 -35.02 -3.72 -6.06
CA ASP A 252 -35.41 -4.05 -7.43
C ASP A 252 -34.77 -3.09 -8.41
N THR A 253 -34.13 -3.65 -9.44
CA THR A 253 -33.45 -2.87 -10.50
C THR A 253 -33.73 -3.39 -11.90
N ILE A 254 -34.82 -4.14 -12.11
CA ILE A 254 -35.03 -4.81 -13.42
C ILE A 254 -35.38 -3.83 -14.54
N ASP A 255 -36.01 -2.69 -14.25
CA ASP A 255 -36.51 -1.76 -15.26
C ASP A 255 -36.04 -0.32 -15.13
N GLY A 256 -34.94 -0.07 -14.45
CA GLY A 256 -34.42 1.32 -14.28
C GLY A 256 -35.31 2.24 -13.43
N LYS A 257 -36.32 1.72 -12.76
CA LYS A 257 -37.13 2.45 -11.79
C LYS A 257 -36.56 2.24 -10.40
N GLN A 258 -35.98 3.30 -9.87
CA GLN A 258 -35.57 3.34 -8.46
C GLN A 258 -36.84 3.21 -7.59
N GLN A 259 -37.01 2.08 -6.93
CA GLN A 259 -37.89 2.05 -5.76
C GLN A 259 -37.16 2.73 -4.61
N GLN A 260 -37.85 3.64 -3.93
CA GLN A 260 -37.29 4.40 -2.82
C GLN A 260 -36.85 3.43 -1.71
N SER A 261 -35.55 3.45 -1.39
CA SER A 261 -35.08 2.86 -0.14
C SER A 261 -35.87 3.46 1.02
N PRO A 262 -36.29 2.64 2.00
CA PRO A 262 -36.89 3.16 3.22
C PRO A 262 -35.97 4.21 3.84
N LYS A 263 -36.51 5.34 4.23
CA LYS A 263 -35.76 6.40 4.90
C LYS A 263 -35.15 5.84 6.19
N GLY A 264 -33.83 5.75 6.25
CA GLY A 264 -33.10 5.45 7.48
C GLY A 264 -32.09 4.29 7.44
N LEU A 265 -32.01 3.51 6.37
CA LEU A 265 -31.03 2.42 6.26
C LEU A 265 -29.66 2.93 5.80
N SER A 266 -28.70 3.02 6.72
CA SER A 266 -27.29 3.11 6.36
C SER A 266 -26.73 1.69 6.25
N MET A 267 -26.49 1.23 5.02
CA MET A 267 -25.85 -0.06 4.76
C MET A 267 -24.33 0.08 4.85
N ASN A 268 -23.73 -0.35 5.94
CA ASN A 268 -22.29 -0.54 6.05
C ASN A 268 -21.93 -1.97 5.62
N MET A 269 -21.75 -2.19 4.32
CA MET A 269 -21.24 -3.46 3.81
C MET A 269 -19.71 -3.49 3.93
N LEU A 270 -19.19 -4.34 4.81
CA LEU A 270 -17.77 -4.64 4.91
C LEU A 270 -17.50 -5.94 4.13
N PRO A 271 -16.87 -5.88 2.95
CA PRO A 271 -16.51 -7.08 2.22
C PRO A 271 -15.45 -7.85 2.99
N VAL A 272 -15.75 -9.10 3.31
CA VAL A 272 -14.82 -9.98 4.03
C VAL A 272 -14.12 -10.89 3.04
N ASN A 273 -12.81 -10.72 2.89
CA ASN A 273 -12.00 -11.54 2.00
C ASN A 273 -11.33 -12.69 2.76
N TRP A 274 -12.06 -13.80 2.94
CA TRP A 274 -11.61 -14.98 3.68
C TRP A 274 -10.33 -15.60 3.11
N LYS A 275 -10.18 -15.64 1.78
CA LYS A 275 -8.96 -16.14 1.13
C LYS A 275 -7.74 -15.31 1.49
N GLN A 276 -7.91 -14.00 1.62
CA GLN A 276 -6.85 -13.10 2.06
C GLN A 276 -6.46 -13.38 3.51
N TYR A 277 -7.42 -13.57 4.41
CA TYR A 277 -7.14 -13.87 5.81
C TYR A 277 -6.44 -15.22 5.96
N GLN A 278 -6.85 -16.22 5.22
CA GLN A 278 -6.16 -17.50 5.16
C GLN A 278 -4.72 -17.33 4.66
N GLY A 279 -4.50 -16.56 3.60
CA GLY A 279 -3.17 -16.25 3.08
C GLY A 279 -2.27 -15.56 4.12
N VAL A 280 -2.81 -14.61 4.89
CA VAL A 280 -2.09 -13.93 5.99
C VAL A 280 -1.72 -14.94 7.09
N TYR A 281 -2.63 -15.82 7.45
CA TYR A 281 -2.39 -16.85 8.48
C TYR A 281 -1.32 -17.86 8.05
N GLU A 282 -1.36 -18.33 6.81
CA GLU A 282 -0.36 -19.26 6.27
C GLU A 282 1.02 -18.59 6.12
N TYR A 283 1.06 -17.31 5.75
CA TYR A 283 2.30 -16.55 5.73
C TYR A 283 2.89 -16.42 7.15
N TRP A 284 2.06 -16.06 8.13
CA TRP A 284 2.49 -15.96 9.53
C TRP A 284 3.08 -17.28 10.05
N LYS A 285 2.44 -18.43 9.75
CA LYS A 285 2.97 -19.76 10.12
C LYS A 285 4.36 -20.05 9.53
N ARG A 286 4.65 -19.53 8.34
CA ARG A 286 5.94 -19.76 7.69
C ARG A 286 7.09 -18.96 8.28
N ILE A 287 6.80 -17.82 8.87
CA ILE A 287 7.82 -16.91 9.42
C ILE A 287 8.01 -17.08 10.94
N ASN A 288 7.19 -17.88 11.61
CA ASN A 288 7.29 -18.23 13.03
C ASN A 288 7.30 -19.75 13.24
#